data_7a7b3a8ae486ec594419d5152dbad411
#
_entry.id   7a7b3a8ae486ec594419d5152dbad411
#
_cell.length_a   1.000
_cell.length_b   1.000
_cell.length_c   1.000
_cell.angle_alpha   90.00
_cell.angle_beta   90.00
_cell.angle_gamma   90.00
#
_symmetry.space_group_name_H-M   'P 1'
#
loop_
_entity.id
_entity.type
_entity.pdbx_description
1 polymer ?
#
loop_
_entity_poly.entity_id
_entity_poly.type
_entity_poly.pdbx_seq_one_letter_code
_entity_poly.pdbx_strand_id
1 'polypeptide(L)'
;QEENAARAKKVLRADGTEKAGAEAVSPQRAVRAEGVRVYNRSEYVSDYLLRGNTRCWSVLYRRSAIGQIRFREDLSIGEDMMFLMDLLMQISSVSITAYRGYFYRINEQGAMLKPFKPSYMDEIKSWELACRLVEKEFPSQKGRVYSILAVSAMLAAGKIARLPGAERKKYQTEVVQCHSAVQKGLAASGAKEELPKGNRIKTMLFTVCPALYLALYHHWKG
;
A
#
# COMPACT_ATOMS: atom_id res chain seq x y z
N GLN A 1 23.50 0.03 12.90
CA GLN A 1 22.39 -0.76 13.49
C GLN A 1 21.60 0.06 14.49
N GLU A 2 22.22 0.87 15.36
CA GLU A 2 21.54 1.75 16.31
C GLU A 2 20.76 2.88 15.66
N GLU A 3 21.25 3.43 14.55
CA GLU A 3 20.60 4.53 13.82
C GLU A 3 19.29 4.08 13.14
N ASN A 4 19.24 2.84 12.65
CA ASN A 4 18.02 2.26 12.09
C ASN A 4 16.98 1.91 13.16
N ALA A 5 17.41 1.49 14.34
CA ALA A 5 16.53 1.26 15.49
C ALA A 5 15.96 2.57 16.03
N ALA A 6 16.76 3.65 16.03
CA ALA A 6 16.30 4.99 16.41
C ALA A 6 15.29 5.58 15.42
N ARG A 7 15.49 5.32 14.10
CA ARG A 7 14.57 5.75 13.05
C ARG A 7 13.24 4.98 13.08
N ALA A 8 13.26 3.70 13.40
CA ALA A 8 12.06 2.89 13.62
C ALA A 8 11.26 3.38 14.86
N LYS A 9 11.96 3.73 15.94
CA LYS A 9 11.32 4.34 17.12
C LYS A 9 10.69 5.69 16.80
N LYS A 10 11.30 6.50 15.92
CA LYS A 10 10.80 7.83 15.55
C LYS A 10 9.53 7.78 14.69
N VAL A 11 9.35 6.74 13.88
CA VAL A 11 8.12 6.55 13.08
C VAL A 11 6.93 6.11 13.93
N LEU A 12 7.18 5.50 15.08
CA LEU A 12 6.14 5.07 16.04
C LEU A 12 5.72 6.17 17.03
N ARG A 13 6.41 7.31 17.07
CA ARG A 13 6.19 8.39 18.05
C ARG A 13 5.80 9.68 17.36
N ALA A 14 4.60 9.74 16.81
CA ALA A 14 4.07 10.98 16.24
C ALA A 14 3.48 11.94 17.29
N ASP A 15 3.61 11.69 18.60
CA ASP A 15 2.95 12.48 19.66
C ASP A 15 3.79 12.90 20.89
N GLY A 16 5.09 12.70 20.84
CA GLY A 16 6.02 13.38 21.79
C GLY A 16 5.87 13.07 23.29
N THR A 17 5.19 12.02 23.74
CA THR A 17 5.08 11.68 25.15
C THR A 17 5.76 10.35 25.50
N GLU A 18 6.84 10.44 26.31
CA GLU A 18 7.43 9.29 26.98
C GLU A 18 6.65 8.97 28.25
N LYS A 19 6.20 7.71 28.39
CA LYS A 19 6.17 7.03 29.69
C LYS A 19 6.19 5.51 29.48
N ALA A 20 7.23 4.90 30.06
CA ALA A 20 7.32 3.47 30.30
C ALA A 20 6.36 3.09 31.42
N GLY A 21 5.62 2.00 31.23
CA GLY A 21 4.77 1.41 32.25
C GLY A 21 3.74 0.52 31.58
N ALA A 22 4.04 -0.77 31.45
CA ALA A 22 3.04 -1.77 31.05
C ALA A 22 2.11 -2.03 32.24
N GLU A 23 1.10 -1.19 32.44
CA GLU A 23 -0.04 -1.55 33.28
C GLU A 23 -1.00 -2.43 32.45
N ALA A 24 -1.32 -3.58 32.97
CA ALA A 24 -2.33 -4.47 32.43
C ALA A 24 -3.68 -3.73 32.43
N VAL A 25 -4.14 -3.35 31.25
CA VAL A 25 -5.44 -2.69 31.06
C VAL A 25 -6.54 -3.69 31.36
N SER A 26 -7.30 -3.48 32.41
CA SER A 26 -8.48 -4.29 32.73
C SER A 26 -9.53 -4.20 31.62
N PRO A 27 -10.27 -5.29 31.29
CA PRO A 27 -11.15 -5.37 30.13
C PRO A 27 -12.44 -4.53 30.20
N GLN A 28 -12.65 -3.69 31.21
CA GLN A 28 -13.97 -3.10 31.49
C GLN A 28 -14.06 -1.58 31.33
N ARG A 29 -13.09 -0.93 30.72
CA ARG A 29 -13.25 0.50 30.44
C ARG A 29 -14.05 0.69 29.15
N ALA A 30 -15.36 0.89 29.28
CA ALA A 30 -16.21 1.32 28.19
C ALA A 30 -15.57 2.54 27.48
N VAL A 31 -15.17 2.35 26.23
CA VAL A 31 -14.60 3.41 25.41
C VAL A 31 -15.72 4.45 25.23
N ARG A 32 -15.59 5.62 25.84
CA ARG A 32 -16.43 6.76 25.51
C ARG A 32 -16.30 7.04 24.01
N ALA A 33 -17.41 7.29 23.34
CA ALA A 33 -17.52 7.49 21.89
C ALA A 33 -16.84 8.79 21.38
N GLU A 34 -15.99 9.42 22.17
CA GLU A 34 -15.20 10.58 21.78
C GLU A 34 -14.12 10.16 20.78
N GLY A 35 -14.20 10.73 19.55
CA GLY A 35 -13.20 10.49 18.49
C GLY A 35 -13.57 9.37 17.49
N VAL A 36 -14.82 8.91 17.43
CA VAL A 36 -15.28 8.02 16.36
C VAL A 36 -15.74 8.86 15.17
N ARG A 37 -15.15 8.62 14.00
CA ARG A 37 -15.63 9.17 12.73
C ARG A 37 -16.25 8.07 11.87
N VAL A 38 -17.43 8.30 11.35
CA VAL A 38 -18.13 7.39 10.44
C VAL A 38 -17.94 7.91 9.02
N TYR A 39 -17.53 7.02 8.14
CA TYR A 39 -17.35 7.27 6.71
C TYR A 39 -18.39 6.47 5.92
N ASN A 40 -19.00 7.05 4.91
CA ASN A 40 -19.62 6.26 3.86
C ASN A 40 -18.55 5.58 2.99
N ARG A 41 -18.97 4.67 2.08
CA ARG A 41 -18.01 3.93 1.22
C ARG A 41 -17.10 4.83 0.41
N SER A 42 -17.67 5.86 -0.22
CA SER A 42 -16.91 6.76 -1.09
C SER A 42 -15.88 7.57 -0.30
N GLU A 43 -16.28 8.13 0.83
CA GLU A 43 -15.39 8.85 1.74
C GLU A 43 -14.29 7.93 2.27
N TYR A 44 -14.61 6.70 2.66
CA TYR A 44 -13.60 5.77 3.15
C TYR A 44 -12.58 5.41 2.08
N VAL A 45 -13.01 5.20 0.83
CA VAL A 45 -12.10 4.95 -0.30
C VAL A 45 -11.19 6.15 -0.55
N SER A 46 -11.75 7.37 -0.63
CA SER A 46 -11.00 8.58 -0.97
C SER A 46 -10.06 9.05 0.14
N ASP A 47 -10.55 9.05 1.38
CA ASP A 47 -9.88 9.73 2.50
C ASP A 47 -9.04 8.79 3.34
N TYR A 48 -9.28 7.47 3.21
CA TYR A 48 -8.61 6.49 4.06
C TYR A 48 -7.90 5.40 3.26
N LEU A 49 -8.62 4.59 2.48
CA LEU A 49 -8.05 3.42 1.81
C LEU A 49 -6.99 3.83 0.77
N LEU A 50 -7.32 4.73 -0.16
CA LEU A 50 -6.39 5.22 -1.18
C LEU A 50 -5.34 6.20 -0.64
N ARG A 51 -5.32 6.45 0.67
CA ARG A 51 -4.25 7.16 1.38
C ARG A 51 -3.21 6.23 2.00
N GLY A 52 -3.24 4.95 1.66
CA GLY A 52 -2.26 3.94 2.09
C GLY A 52 -2.72 3.02 3.22
N ASN A 53 -3.99 3.09 3.61
CA ASN A 53 -4.56 2.22 4.64
C ASN A 53 -5.20 0.98 4.02
N THR A 54 -4.39 0.17 3.35
CA THR A 54 -4.81 -0.98 2.55
C THR A 54 -4.68 -2.32 3.28
N ARG A 55 -4.40 -2.30 4.59
CA ARG A 55 -4.15 -3.49 5.39
C ARG A 55 -5.39 -3.93 6.13
N CYS A 56 -5.62 -5.24 6.23
CA CYS A 56 -6.78 -5.83 6.91
C CYS A 56 -6.62 -5.97 8.43
N TRP A 57 -5.40 -5.77 8.96
CA TRP A 57 -5.15 -5.80 10.40
C TRP A 57 -5.52 -4.46 11.08
N SER A 58 -5.67 -4.46 12.40
CA SER A 58 -6.17 -3.31 13.19
C SER A 58 -7.62 -2.92 12.88
N VAL A 59 -8.41 -3.86 12.36
CA VAL A 59 -9.81 -3.67 12.00
C VAL A 59 -10.67 -4.73 12.70
N LEU A 60 -11.81 -4.31 13.22
CA LEU A 60 -12.86 -5.20 13.72
C LEU A 60 -13.92 -5.35 12.63
N TYR A 61 -14.18 -6.58 12.24
CA TYR A 61 -15.12 -6.91 11.20
C TYR A 61 -16.41 -7.50 11.80
N ARG A 62 -17.56 -6.97 11.39
CA ARG A 62 -18.82 -7.64 11.67
C ARG A 62 -18.88 -8.94 10.83
N ARG A 63 -19.03 -10.09 11.47
CA ARG A 63 -19.04 -11.39 10.80
C ARG A 63 -20.07 -11.47 9.67
N SER A 64 -21.26 -10.91 9.87
CA SER A 64 -22.31 -10.86 8.83
C SER A 64 -21.91 -10.03 7.61
N ALA A 65 -21.04 -9.02 7.77
CA ALA A 65 -20.52 -8.22 6.65
C ALA A 65 -19.47 -8.97 5.83
N ILE A 66 -18.67 -9.85 6.46
CA ILE A 66 -17.72 -10.69 5.74
C ILE A 66 -18.46 -11.68 4.83
N GLY A 67 -19.51 -12.34 5.34
CA GLY A 67 -20.30 -13.31 4.57
C GLY A 67 -19.41 -14.35 3.88
N GLN A 68 -19.51 -14.40 2.55
CA GLN A 68 -18.76 -15.32 1.70
C GLN A 68 -17.46 -14.72 1.14
N ILE A 69 -17.08 -13.48 1.52
CA ILE A 69 -15.81 -12.89 1.07
C ILE A 69 -14.67 -13.68 1.65
N ARG A 70 -13.67 -13.97 0.81
CA ARG A 70 -12.44 -14.66 1.20
C ARG A 70 -11.24 -13.91 0.62
N PHE A 71 -10.07 -14.12 1.21
CA PHE A 71 -8.82 -13.67 0.63
C PHE A 71 -8.60 -14.34 -0.72
N ARG A 72 -8.04 -13.60 -1.66
CA ARG A 72 -7.70 -14.13 -2.98
C ARG A 72 -6.45 -14.99 -2.89
N GLU A 73 -6.59 -16.28 -3.19
CA GLU A 73 -5.49 -17.24 -3.15
C GLU A 73 -4.48 -17.05 -4.30
N ASP A 74 -4.89 -16.34 -5.36
CA ASP A 74 -4.05 -16.01 -6.52
C ASP A 74 -3.20 -14.75 -6.33
N LEU A 75 -3.20 -14.15 -5.12
CA LEU A 75 -2.41 -12.99 -4.74
C LEU A 75 -1.58 -13.28 -3.49
N SER A 76 -0.26 -13.17 -3.61
CA SER A 76 0.67 -13.21 -2.47
C SER A 76 0.93 -11.83 -1.86
N ILE A 77 0.57 -10.76 -2.58
CA ILE A 77 0.69 -9.37 -2.14
C ILE A 77 -0.51 -8.60 -2.69
N GLY A 78 -1.12 -7.76 -1.83
CA GLY A 78 -2.30 -6.99 -2.17
C GLY A 78 -3.62 -7.71 -1.92
N GLU A 79 -3.56 -8.93 -1.36
CA GLU A 79 -4.73 -9.70 -0.91
C GLU A 79 -5.52 -8.97 0.17
N ASP A 80 -4.82 -8.30 1.10
CA ASP A 80 -5.41 -7.46 2.15
C ASP A 80 -6.26 -6.34 1.56
N MET A 81 -5.70 -5.61 0.60
CA MET A 81 -6.39 -4.52 -0.09
C MET A 81 -7.62 -5.03 -0.85
N MET A 82 -7.47 -6.13 -1.59
CA MET A 82 -8.59 -6.68 -2.36
C MET A 82 -9.69 -7.19 -1.45
N PHE A 83 -9.36 -7.82 -0.31
CA PHE A 83 -10.33 -8.20 0.71
C PHE A 83 -11.12 -6.98 1.23
N LEU A 84 -10.44 -5.87 1.53
CA LEU A 84 -11.10 -4.63 1.95
C LEU A 84 -11.98 -4.05 0.86
N MET A 85 -11.53 -4.06 -0.39
CA MET A 85 -12.31 -3.58 -1.53
C MET A 85 -13.58 -4.40 -1.74
N ASP A 86 -13.47 -5.74 -1.70
CA ASP A 86 -14.61 -6.64 -1.85
C ASP A 86 -15.60 -6.45 -0.68
N LEU A 87 -15.10 -6.24 0.55
CA LEU A 87 -15.93 -5.96 1.72
C LEU A 87 -16.69 -4.63 1.58
N LEU A 88 -16.04 -3.58 1.09
CA LEU A 88 -16.66 -2.27 0.88
C LEU A 88 -17.86 -2.34 -0.08
N MET A 89 -17.91 -3.32 -0.97
CA MET A 89 -19.07 -3.49 -1.86
C MET A 89 -20.31 -4.01 -1.13
N GLN A 90 -20.14 -4.59 0.05
CA GLN A 90 -21.24 -5.18 0.84
C GLN A 90 -21.68 -4.35 2.05
N ILE A 91 -20.93 -3.31 2.42
CA ILE A 91 -21.23 -2.47 3.57
C ILE A 91 -21.55 -1.04 3.14
N SER A 92 -22.28 -0.30 3.97
CA SER A 92 -22.63 1.10 3.72
C SER A 92 -21.71 2.10 4.40
N SER A 93 -21.06 1.72 5.51
CA SER A 93 -20.23 2.63 6.30
C SER A 93 -19.12 1.91 7.04
N VAL A 94 -18.08 2.68 7.38
CA VAL A 94 -16.93 2.27 8.18
C VAL A 94 -16.73 3.28 9.30
N SER A 95 -16.57 2.79 10.53
CA SER A 95 -16.24 3.63 11.68
C SER A 95 -14.75 3.58 11.97
N ILE A 96 -14.11 4.73 12.08
CA ILE A 96 -12.69 4.86 12.47
C ILE A 96 -12.63 5.50 13.85
N THR A 97 -11.84 4.92 14.74
CA THR A 97 -11.60 5.43 16.07
C THR A 97 -10.11 5.78 16.26
N ALA A 98 -9.83 6.78 17.08
CA ALA A 98 -8.47 7.12 17.52
C ALA A 98 -7.93 6.14 18.59
N TYR A 99 -8.73 5.15 19.00
CA TYR A 99 -8.29 4.16 19.99
C TYR A 99 -7.14 3.31 19.45
N ARG A 100 -6.06 3.22 20.23
CA ARG A 100 -4.85 2.48 19.88
C ARG A 100 -4.89 1.09 20.51
N GLY A 101 -5.64 0.17 19.91
CA GLY A 101 -5.83 -1.20 20.40
C GLY A 101 -4.98 -2.25 19.69
N TYR A 102 -4.13 -1.85 18.73
CA TYR A 102 -3.33 -2.77 17.95
C TYR A 102 -1.83 -2.41 18.01
N PHE A 103 -0.99 -3.39 18.33
CA PHE A 103 0.47 -3.25 18.36
C PHE A 103 1.08 -3.97 17.16
N TYR A 104 1.58 -3.20 16.20
CA TYR A 104 2.29 -3.74 15.05
C TYR A 104 3.76 -3.99 15.39
N ARG A 105 4.15 -5.27 15.42
CA ARG A 105 5.56 -5.64 15.58
C ARG A 105 6.28 -5.48 14.23
N ILE A 106 7.30 -4.64 14.20
CA ILE A 106 8.18 -4.53 13.04
C ILE A 106 9.05 -5.79 12.99
N ASN A 107 8.95 -6.52 11.87
CA ASN A 107 9.79 -7.68 11.60
C ASN A 107 10.80 -7.31 10.52
N GLU A 108 12.08 -7.24 10.89
CA GLU A 108 13.18 -6.93 9.95
C GLU A 108 13.33 -7.99 8.84
N GLN A 109 12.85 -9.22 9.08
CA GLN A 109 12.80 -10.30 8.09
C GLN A 109 11.45 -10.36 7.34
N GLY A 110 10.61 -9.33 7.49
CA GLY A 110 9.31 -9.25 6.84
C GLY A 110 9.39 -9.37 5.31
N ALA A 111 8.36 -9.94 4.70
CA ALA A 111 8.30 -10.21 3.26
C ALA A 111 8.63 -8.97 2.42
N MET A 112 8.12 -7.80 2.81
CA MET A 112 8.31 -6.54 2.07
C MET A 112 9.77 -6.03 2.08
N LEU A 113 10.61 -6.47 3.02
CA LEU A 113 12.02 -6.09 3.12
C LEU A 113 12.95 -7.03 2.35
N LYS A 114 12.47 -8.20 1.94
CA LYS A 114 13.25 -9.18 1.18
C LYS A 114 13.56 -8.70 -0.23
N PRO A 115 14.64 -9.24 -0.85
CA PRO A 115 14.94 -9.02 -2.27
C PRO A 115 13.75 -9.35 -3.16
N PHE A 116 13.77 -8.88 -4.40
CA PHE A 116 12.73 -9.15 -5.38
C PHE A 116 12.49 -10.66 -5.55
N LYS A 117 11.22 -11.02 -5.65
CA LYS A 117 10.72 -12.35 -6.06
C LYS A 117 9.58 -12.13 -7.05
N PRO A 118 9.30 -13.08 -7.97
CA PRO A 118 8.18 -12.96 -8.92
C PRO A 118 6.84 -12.63 -8.27
N SER A 119 6.57 -13.12 -7.06
CA SER A 119 5.34 -12.80 -6.31
C SER A 119 5.17 -11.31 -5.97
N TYR A 120 6.22 -10.49 -6.08
CA TYR A 120 6.06 -9.02 -5.97
C TYR A 120 5.26 -8.42 -7.13
N MET A 121 5.12 -9.15 -8.25
CA MET A 121 4.28 -8.71 -9.36
C MET A 121 2.79 -8.77 -9.03
N ASP A 122 2.41 -9.52 -8.00
CA ASP A 122 1.02 -9.55 -7.49
C ASP A 122 0.58 -8.18 -6.95
N GLU A 123 1.52 -7.34 -6.47
CA GLU A 123 1.24 -5.95 -6.12
C GLU A 123 0.66 -5.18 -7.32
N ILE A 124 1.25 -5.33 -8.50
CA ILE A 124 0.76 -4.70 -9.73
C ILE A 124 -0.59 -5.28 -10.11
N LYS A 125 -0.72 -6.61 -10.10
CA LYS A 125 -1.96 -7.31 -10.41
C LYS A 125 -3.10 -6.86 -9.49
N SER A 126 -2.86 -6.75 -8.20
CA SER A 126 -3.85 -6.32 -7.23
C SER A 126 -4.30 -4.87 -7.47
N TRP A 127 -3.36 -3.94 -7.76
CA TRP A 127 -3.71 -2.57 -8.10
C TRP A 127 -4.42 -2.45 -9.46
N GLU A 128 -4.14 -3.30 -10.43
CA GLU A 128 -4.92 -3.35 -11.66
C GLU A 128 -6.36 -3.80 -11.44
N LEU A 129 -6.57 -4.77 -10.53
CA LEU A 129 -7.91 -5.16 -10.09
C LEU A 129 -8.62 -4.00 -9.39
N ALA A 130 -7.93 -3.34 -8.46
CA ALA A 130 -8.45 -2.17 -7.76
C ALA A 130 -8.79 -1.01 -8.72
N CYS A 131 -7.96 -0.75 -9.75
CA CYS A 131 -8.25 0.26 -10.76
C CYS A 131 -9.58 -0.01 -11.47
N ARG A 132 -9.83 -1.25 -11.90
CA ARG A 132 -11.10 -1.62 -12.55
C ARG A 132 -12.29 -1.44 -11.64
N LEU A 133 -12.17 -1.84 -10.37
CA LEU A 133 -13.24 -1.69 -9.39
C LEU A 133 -13.50 -0.22 -9.07
N VAL A 134 -12.45 0.56 -8.80
CA VAL A 134 -12.58 1.99 -8.47
C VAL A 134 -13.10 2.79 -9.67
N GLU A 135 -12.67 2.49 -10.89
CA GLU A 135 -13.17 3.16 -12.10
C GLU A 135 -14.67 2.95 -12.28
N LYS A 136 -15.18 1.77 -11.93
CA LYS A 136 -16.60 1.44 -12.01
C LYS A 136 -17.43 2.03 -10.86
N GLU A 137 -16.98 1.85 -9.62
CA GLU A 137 -17.77 2.12 -8.43
C GLU A 137 -17.50 3.51 -7.81
N PHE A 138 -16.30 4.07 -8.05
CA PHE A 138 -15.82 5.34 -7.49
C PHE A 138 -15.09 6.19 -8.55
N PRO A 139 -15.74 6.56 -9.65
CA PRO A 139 -15.07 7.16 -10.81
C PRO A 139 -14.31 8.46 -10.51
N SER A 140 -14.71 9.21 -9.47
CA SER A 140 -13.99 10.40 -9.00
C SER A 140 -12.59 10.09 -8.46
N GLN A 141 -12.31 8.85 -8.07
CA GLN A 141 -11.03 8.40 -7.56
C GLN A 141 -10.15 7.73 -8.63
N LYS A 142 -10.57 7.73 -9.90
CA LYS A 142 -9.84 7.14 -11.01
C LYS A 142 -8.40 7.63 -11.08
N GLY A 143 -8.18 8.92 -11.12
CA GLY A 143 -6.83 9.50 -11.19
C GLY A 143 -5.93 9.01 -10.06
N ARG A 144 -6.46 9.00 -8.84
CA ARG A 144 -5.71 8.55 -7.66
C ARG A 144 -5.32 7.08 -7.70
N VAL A 145 -6.26 6.18 -7.97
CA VAL A 145 -5.95 4.73 -7.99
C VAL A 145 -4.95 4.39 -9.10
N TYR A 146 -5.04 5.02 -10.25
CA TYR A 146 -4.09 4.83 -11.35
C TYR A 146 -2.71 5.43 -11.05
N SER A 147 -2.63 6.54 -10.29
CA SER A 147 -1.36 7.06 -9.80
C SER A 147 -0.67 6.09 -8.84
N ILE A 148 -1.46 5.42 -7.98
CA ILE A 148 -0.93 4.40 -7.06
C ILE A 148 -0.42 3.19 -7.85
N LEU A 149 -1.14 2.71 -8.86
CA LEU A 149 -0.67 1.65 -9.76
C LEU A 149 0.71 1.99 -10.35
N ALA A 150 0.88 3.22 -10.88
CA ALA A 150 2.16 3.65 -11.42
C ALA A 150 3.29 3.65 -10.38
N VAL A 151 3.01 4.12 -9.16
CA VAL A 151 3.98 4.13 -8.06
C VAL A 151 4.33 2.72 -7.61
N SER A 152 3.35 1.82 -7.46
CA SER A 152 3.57 0.42 -7.07
C SER A 152 4.41 -0.33 -8.11
N ALA A 153 4.14 -0.10 -9.40
CA ALA A 153 4.96 -0.67 -10.47
C ALA A 153 6.42 -0.16 -10.44
N MET A 154 6.63 1.12 -10.15
CA MET A 154 7.98 1.65 -9.95
C MET A 154 8.68 1.06 -8.72
N LEU A 155 7.96 0.79 -7.64
CA LEU A 155 8.54 0.15 -6.45
C LEU A 155 8.98 -1.29 -6.76
N ALA A 156 8.19 -2.05 -7.53
CA ALA A 156 8.56 -3.38 -7.99
C ALA A 156 9.81 -3.33 -8.89
N ALA A 157 9.85 -2.42 -9.87
CA ALA A 157 11.03 -2.19 -10.71
C ALA A 157 12.27 -1.78 -9.89
N GLY A 158 12.08 -0.96 -8.86
CA GLY A 158 13.14 -0.56 -7.92
C GLY A 158 13.72 -1.74 -7.14
N LYS A 159 12.90 -2.73 -6.76
CA LYS A 159 13.39 -3.97 -6.13
C LYS A 159 14.24 -4.80 -7.12
N ILE A 160 13.81 -4.89 -8.38
CA ILE A 160 14.60 -5.57 -9.43
C ILE A 160 15.93 -4.83 -9.64
N ALA A 161 15.91 -3.51 -9.68
CA ALA A 161 17.12 -2.69 -9.86
C ALA A 161 18.19 -2.94 -8.79
N ARG A 162 17.79 -3.30 -7.56
CA ARG A 162 18.71 -3.60 -6.45
C ARG A 162 19.39 -4.95 -6.53
N LEU A 163 18.93 -5.84 -7.41
CA LEU A 163 19.58 -7.13 -7.61
C LEU A 163 20.94 -6.99 -8.30
N PRO A 164 21.88 -7.93 -8.06
CA PRO A 164 23.13 -8.03 -8.82
C PRO A 164 22.86 -8.13 -10.32
N GLY A 165 23.75 -7.58 -11.15
CA GLY A 165 23.54 -7.45 -12.59
C GLY A 165 23.18 -8.74 -13.32
N ALA A 166 23.82 -9.87 -12.96
CA ALA A 166 23.52 -11.18 -13.53
C ALA A 166 22.10 -11.68 -13.16
N GLU A 167 21.69 -11.42 -11.92
CA GLU A 167 20.39 -11.82 -11.43
C GLU A 167 19.27 -10.92 -12.00
N ARG A 168 19.51 -9.61 -12.07
CA ARG A 168 18.57 -8.63 -12.66
C ARG A 168 18.22 -8.97 -14.10
N LYS A 169 19.17 -9.48 -14.89
CA LYS A 169 18.93 -9.88 -16.28
C LYS A 169 17.85 -10.96 -16.43
N LYS A 170 17.59 -11.77 -15.40
CA LYS A 170 16.56 -12.82 -15.43
C LYS A 170 15.13 -12.23 -15.41
N TYR A 171 14.96 -10.99 -14.97
CA TYR A 171 13.67 -10.35 -14.73
C TYR A 171 13.33 -9.24 -15.74
N GLN A 172 13.80 -9.39 -17.00
CA GLN A 172 13.49 -8.42 -18.05
C GLN A 172 12.01 -8.34 -18.39
N THR A 173 11.31 -9.49 -18.35
CA THR A 173 9.87 -9.56 -18.57
C THR A 173 9.11 -8.78 -17.50
N GLU A 174 9.49 -8.93 -16.24
CA GLU A 174 8.88 -8.20 -15.12
C GLU A 174 9.16 -6.69 -15.20
N VAL A 175 10.35 -6.30 -15.67
CA VAL A 175 10.65 -4.88 -15.94
C VAL A 175 9.74 -4.31 -17.03
N VAL A 176 9.50 -5.05 -18.11
CA VAL A 176 8.57 -4.65 -19.18
C VAL A 176 7.14 -4.54 -18.65
N GLN A 177 6.71 -5.48 -17.81
CA GLN A 177 5.39 -5.43 -17.17
C GLN A 177 5.27 -4.21 -16.24
N CYS A 178 6.30 -3.92 -15.42
CA CYS A 178 6.33 -2.72 -14.61
C CYS A 178 6.22 -1.45 -15.46
N HIS A 179 6.96 -1.37 -16.56
CA HIS A 179 6.93 -0.23 -17.47
C HIS A 179 5.54 -0.04 -18.10
N SER A 180 4.93 -1.12 -18.57
CA SER A 180 3.55 -1.10 -19.11
C SER A 180 2.54 -0.63 -18.07
N ALA A 181 2.65 -1.11 -16.82
CA ALA A 181 1.77 -0.68 -15.73
C ALA A 181 1.95 0.81 -15.38
N VAL A 182 3.17 1.33 -15.42
CA VAL A 182 3.43 2.77 -15.24
C VAL A 182 2.80 3.57 -16.37
N GLN A 183 2.98 3.16 -17.62
CA GLN A 183 2.35 3.86 -18.78
C GLN A 183 0.83 3.86 -18.66
N LYS A 184 0.23 2.71 -18.35
CA LYS A 184 -1.21 2.57 -18.12
C LYS A 184 -1.69 3.49 -17.00
N GLY A 185 -0.96 3.51 -15.87
CA GLY A 185 -1.26 4.37 -14.73
C GLY A 185 -1.25 5.84 -15.11
N LEU A 186 -0.23 6.30 -15.85
CA LEU A 186 -0.08 7.70 -16.26
C LEU A 186 -1.01 8.13 -17.40
N ALA A 187 -1.55 7.19 -18.17
CA ALA A 187 -2.51 7.49 -19.23
C ALA A 187 -3.91 7.84 -18.70
N ALA A 188 -4.22 7.42 -17.46
CA ALA A 188 -5.51 7.71 -16.86
C ALA A 188 -5.65 9.20 -16.52
N SER A 189 -6.82 9.77 -16.81
CA SER A 189 -7.13 11.17 -16.51
C SER A 189 -6.97 11.47 -15.01
N GLY A 190 -6.30 12.57 -14.68
CA GLY A 190 -6.04 13.00 -13.30
C GLY A 190 -4.92 12.25 -12.58
N ALA A 191 -4.34 11.18 -13.17
CA ALA A 191 -3.34 10.38 -12.47
C ALA A 191 -2.01 11.11 -12.28
N LYS A 192 -1.60 11.95 -13.21
CA LYS A 192 -0.34 12.71 -13.12
C LYS A 192 -0.39 13.76 -12.01
N GLU A 193 -1.54 14.39 -11.83
CA GLU A 193 -1.81 15.39 -10.80
C GLU A 193 -1.76 14.77 -9.40
N GLU A 194 -2.24 13.52 -9.28
CA GLU A 194 -2.27 12.75 -8.04
C GLU A 194 -0.93 12.12 -7.68
N LEU A 195 0.06 12.12 -8.57
CA LEU A 195 1.38 11.59 -8.25
C LEU A 195 2.05 12.38 -7.12
N PRO A 196 2.58 11.69 -6.09
CA PRO A 196 3.40 12.34 -5.07
C PRO A 196 4.57 13.09 -5.72
N LYS A 197 4.85 14.32 -5.27
CA LYS A 197 5.89 15.19 -5.85
C LYS A 197 7.23 14.48 -6.02
N GLY A 198 7.65 13.68 -5.02
CA GLY A 198 8.90 12.93 -5.06
C GLY A 198 8.94 11.80 -6.11
N ASN A 199 7.79 11.39 -6.65
CA ASN A 199 7.71 10.32 -7.64
C ASN A 199 7.60 10.84 -9.07
N ARG A 200 7.23 12.11 -9.30
CA ARG A 200 6.99 12.66 -10.65
C ARG A 200 8.21 12.50 -11.57
N ILE A 201 9.40 12.94 -11.12
CA ILE A 201 10.64 12.85 -11.91
C ILE A 201 11.02 11.39 -12.15
N LYS A 202 10.94 10.56 -11.10
CA LYS A 202 11.28 9.13 -11.18
C LYS A 202 10.38 8.40 -12.17
N THR A 203 9.08 8.67 -12.10
CA THR A 203 8.09 8.07 -12.98
C THR A 203 8.31 8.49 -14.43
N MET A 204 8.58 9.78 -14.68
CA MET A 204 8.90 10.28 -16.01
C MET A 204 10.17 9.63 -16.57
N LEU A 205 11.24 9.56 -15.77
CA LEU A 205 12.49 8.91 -16.19
C LEU A 205 12.28 7.43 -16.51
N PHE A 206 11.52 6.71 -15.67
CA PHE A 206 11.22 5.29 -15.92
C PHE A 206 10.35 5.10 -17.16
N THR A 207 9.43 6.01 -17.42
CA THR A 207 8.57 5.97 -18.64
C THR A 207 9.37 6.17 -19.91
N VAL A 208 10.35 7.10 -19.91
CA VAL A 208 11.14 7.44 -21.10
C VAL A 208 12.28 6.44 -21.32
N CYS A 209 13.00 6.08 -20.26
CA CYS A 209 14.15 5.20 -20.33
C CYS A 209 14.24 4.28 -19.11
N PRO A 210 13.54 3.13 -19.10
CA PRO A 210 13.59 2.18 -17.99
C PRO A 210 15.01 1.73 -17.63
N ALA A 211 15.85 1.49 -18.64
CA ALA A 211 17.22 1.02 -18.42
C ALA A 211 18.07 2.05 -17.64
N LEU A 212 17.96 3.34 -18.00
CA LEU A 212 18.64 4.42 -17.29
C LEU A 212 18.13 4.55 -15.85
N TYR A 213 16.82 4.50 -15.66
CA TYR A 213 16.23 4.52 -14.32
C TYR A 213 16.77 3.37 -13.46
N LEU A 214 16.79 2.13 -13.96
CA LEU A 214 17.28 0.97 -13.23
C LEU A 214 18.77 1.09 -12.90
N ALA A 215 19.58 1.62 -13.81
CA ALA A 215 21.01 1.84 -13.58
C ALA A 215 21.26 2.88 -12.48
N LEU A 216 20.59 4.03 -12.56
CA LEU A 216 20.68 5.08 -11.55
C LEU A 216 20.17 4.62 -10.18
N TYR A 217 19.04 3.90 -10.16
CA TYR A 217 18.47 3.38 -8.93
C TYR A 217 19.36 2.34 -8.27
N HIS A 218 19.99 1.47 -9.06
CA HIS A 218 20.99 0.50 -8.57
C HIS A 218 22.17 1.20 -7.92
N HIS A 219 22.74 2.21 -8.60
CA HIS A 219 23.89 2.97 -8.07
C HIS A 219 23.54 3.72 -6.77
N TRP A 220 22.32 4.21 -6.64
CA TRP A 220 21.92 5.03 -5.49
C TRP A 220 21.40 4.22 -4.30
N LYS A 221 20.82 3.03 -4.51
CA LYS A 221 20.11 2.23 -3.50
C LYS A 221 20.55 0.77 -3.41
N GLY A 222 21.46 0.36 -4.29
CA GLY A 222 22.02 -0.99 -4.38
C GLY A 222 23.08 -1.32 -3.34
#